data_87e021f93912c267fde58686364ea310
#
_entry.id   87e021f93912c267fde58686364ea310
#
_cell.length_a   1.000
_cell.length_b   1.000
_cell.length_c   1.000
_cell.angle_alpha   90.00
_cell.angle_beta   90.00
_cell.angle_gamma   90.00
#
_symmetry.space_group_name_H-M   'P 1'
#
loop_
_entity.id
_entity.type
_entity.pdbx_description
1 polymer ?
#
loop_
_entity_poly.entity_id
_entity_poly.type
_entity_poly.pdbx_seq_one_letter_code
_entity_poly.pdbx_strand_id
1 'polypeptide(L)'
;MLVVGGGPAGLAAAAELGLRGVECVVLEPRAEVSHLRPRAKTTSVRTMEHLRRWGVADALRAAAPLPVAWSQRVTFCKSLSGRRITDFDNAFGLTTTRDDRFAEAGQQVPQPVVEDVLRAHIERLPGVELRLGHAASTLIQDDDGVTVGVRGRGGARYDIRARYVLGCDGAVGVTRDQIGARYVGRSDPRPNFNVVFRAPSFDTQLGPAVQYWVLGATSGLVGRLDLAGTWWAVIPGIEAAYGAAHASELITALLGGPVPHELVASDPWTAHMMIADRFRDRRVFLVGESAHLNPPWGGHGFNTCVGDAVNIGWKIAAVEQGWASPELLDSYEPERRGVVEQTVASAEANMRSLAGDLPPDGPAVQLAKRPEFHSLGLVLGYSYAGSPVVESTADHRDPVDVTNYTPSTEPGARLPHRWLPEGASLYDRLGLGFSLVGPLRARGPGVSTLADLARQKRIPLSLVDSAANQPFLLVRPDQHIAARAADAADLDLDLAIGHRVPGTHAVSTTSSSASGE
;
A
#
# COMPACT_ATOMS: atom_id res chain seq x y z
N MET A 1 -18.34 -6.71 -10.32
CA MET A 1 -17.29 -7.03 -9.33
C MET A 1 -17.83 -6.97 -7.92
N LEU A 2 -17.28 -7.75 -6.99
CA LEU A 2 -17.60 -7.65 -5.57
C LEU A 2 -16.33 -7.44 -4.75
N VAL A 3 -16.35 -6.44 -3.87
CA VAL A 3 -15.30 -6.16 -2.88
C VAL A 3 -15.87 -6.48 -1.50
N VAL A 4 -15.26 -7.42 -0.80
CA VAL A 4 -15.68 -7.84 0.54
C VAL A 4 -14.78 -7.16 1.57
N GLY A 5 -15.34 -6.19 2.30
CA GLY A 5 -14.65 -5.32 3.25
C GLY A 5 -14.45 -3.90 2.73
N GLY A 6 -15.01 -2.91 3.44
CA GLY A 6 -14.88 -1.47 3.17
C GLY A 6 -13.83 -0.78 4.05
N GLY A 7 -12.76 -1.49 4.41
CA GLY A 7 -11.56 -0.91 4.99
C GLY A 7 -10.65 -0.30 3.90
N PRO A 8 -9.44 0.18 4.25
CA PRO A 8 -8.57 0.89 3.32
C PRO A 8 -8.25 0.13 2.02
N ALA A 9 -7.99 -1.18 2.12
CA ALA A 9 -7.72 -2.02 0.94
C ALA A 9 -8.94 -2.10 0.00
N GLY A 10 -10.14 -2.33 0.57
CA GLY A 10 -11.36 -2.42 -0.23
C GLY A 10 -11.78 -1.08 -0.84
N LEU A 11 -11.63 0.02 -0.11
CA LEU A 11 -11.89 1.36 -0.62
C LEU A 11 -10.91 1.74 -1.74
N ALA A 12 -9.63 1.38 -1.60
CA ALA A 12 -8.62 1.56 -2.64
C ALA A 12 -8.93 0.71 -3.89
N ALA A 13 -9.35 -0.54 -3.72
CA ALA A 13 -9.76 -1.41 -4.81
C ALA A 13 -11.01 -0.86 -5.54
N ALA A 14 -11.99 -0.38 -4.78
CA ALA A 14 -13.18 0.25 -5.35
C ALA A 14 -12.85 1.54 -6.12
N ALA A 15 -11.92 2.36 -5.62
CA ALA A 15 -11.42 3.54 -6.32
C ALA A 15 -10.73 3.16 -7.65
N GLU A 16 -9.86 2.13 -7.65
CA GLU A 16 -9.19 1.65 -8.87
C GLU A 16 -10.18 1.11 -9.91
N LEU A 17 -11.17 0.35 -9.49
CA LEU A 17 -12.20 -0.21 -10.37
C LEU A 17 -13.12 0.89 -10.91
N GLY A 18 -13.66 1.73 -10.01
CA GLY A 18 -14.63 2.77 -10.36
C GLY A 18 -14.07 3.85 -11.28
N LEU A 19 -12.80 4.29 -11.08
CA LEU A 19 -12.11 5.23 -11.98
C LEU A 19 -11.92 4.67 -13.39
N ARG A 20 -11.93 3.35 -13.54
CA ARG A 20 -11.87 2.67 -14.85
C ARG A 20 -13.25 2.28 -15.39
N GLY A 21 -14.33 2.71 -14.72
CA GLY A 21 -15.69 2.43 -15.16
C GLY A 21 -16.13 0.97 -14.97
N VAL A 22 -15.48 0.23 -14.07
CA VAL A 22 -15.90 -1.13 -13.71
C VAL A 22 -16.89 -1.08 -12.56
N GLU A 23 -18.10 -1.60 -12.81
CA GLU A 23 -19.13 -1.69 -11.78
C GLU A 23 -18.70 -2.62 -10.65
N CYS A 24 -18.82 -2.13 -9.40
CA CYS A 24 -18.53 -2.94 -8.22
C CYS A 24 -19.42 -2.59 -7.04
N VAL A 25 -19.72 -3.62 -6.25
CA VAL A 25 -20.38 -3.50 -4.95
C VAL A 25 -19.32 -3.72 -3.86
N VAL A 26 -19.29 -2.84 -2.87
CA VAL A 26 -18.44 -2.96 -1.69
C VAL A 26 -19.31 -3.33 -0.49
N LEU A 27 -19.03 -4.46 0.16
CA LEU A 27 -19.70 -4.88 1.39
C LEU A 27 -18.88 -4.46 2.60
N GLU A 28 -19.48 -3.73 3.52
CA GLU A 28 -18.85 -3.33 4.78
C GLU A 28 -19.80 -3.58 5.96
N PRO A 29 -19.41 -4.44 6.92
CA PRO A 29 -20.28 -4.74 8.06
C PRO A 29 -20.50 -3.58 9.01
N ARG A 30 -19.54 -2.64 9.10
CA ARG A 30 -19.69 -1.45 9.95
C ARG A 30 -20.57 -0.40 9.26
N ALA A 31 -21.52 0.16 10.01
CA ALA A 31 -22.34 1.26 9.52
C ALA A 31 -21.54 2.57 9.42
N GLU A 32 -20.58 2.77 10.33
CA GLU A 32 -19.80 3.99 10.47
C GLU A 32 -18.30 3.67 10.66
N VAL A 33 -17.45 4.64 10.40
CA VAL A 33 -16.03 4.58 10.71
C VAL A 33 -15.84 4.94 12.18
N SER A 34 -15.13 4.09 12.94
CA SER A 34 -14.82 4.38 14.33
C SER A 34 -13.55 5.21 14.46
N HIS A 35 -13.66 6.41 15.00
CA HIS A 35 -12.53 7.31 15.30
C HIS A 35 -11.89 7.05 16.67
N LEU A 36 -12.41 6.12 17.48
CA LEU A 36 -11.86 5.78 18.78
C LEU A 36 -10.52 5.05 18.70
N ARG A 37 -10.22 4.41 17.55
CA ARG A 37 -8.99 3.67 17.31
C ARG A 37 -8.28 4.24 16.09
N PRO A 38 -7.16 4.95 16.25
CA PRO A 38 -6.45 5.59 15.14
C PRO A 38 -5.81 4.60 14.16
N ARG A 39 -5.55 3.35 14.57
CA ARG A 39 -4.90 2.29 13.77
C ARG A 39 -3.62 2.78 13.11
N ALA A 40 -3.45 2.58 11.79
CA ALA A 40 -2.36 3.18 11.05
C ALA A 40 -2.44 4.72 11.08
N LYS A 41 -1.27 5.36 11.10
CA LYS A 41 -1.16 6.83 11.19
C LYS A 41 -0.26 7.42 10.12
N THR A 42 0.40 6.58 9.32
CA THR A 42 1.37 7.02 8.33
C THR A 42 0.91 6.61 6.93
N THR A 43 0.63 7.60 6.08
CA THR A 43 0.41 7.40 4.66
C THR A 43 1.70 7.70 3.92
N SER A 44 2.31 6.69 3.30
CA SER A 44 3.62 6.80 2.65
C SER A 44 3.57 7.65 1.38
N VAL A 45 4.72 8.11 0.93
CA VAL A 45 4.85 8.83 -0.36
C VAL A 45 4.22 8.07 -1.51
N ARG A 46 4.39 6.73 -1.57
CA ARG A 46 3.82 5.90 -2.63
C ARG A 46 2.30 5.84 -2.58
N THR A 47 1.73 5.69 -1.39
CA THR A 47 0.27 5.73 -1.21
C THR A 47 -0.28 7.12 -1.57
N MET A 48 0.40 8.20 -1.19
CA MET A 48 0.01 9.55 -1.57
C MET A 48 0.06 9.77 -3.09
N GLU A 49 1.00 9.14 -3.82
CA GLU A 49 1.01 9.16 -5.29
C GLU A 49 -0.22 8.47 -5.89
N HIS A 50 -0.69 7.37 -5.29
CA HIS A 50 -1.95 6.74 -5.71
C HIS A 50 -3.15 7.63 -5.41
N LEU A 51 -3.20 8.25 -4.22
CA LEU A 51 -4.25 9.23 -3.88
C LEU A 51 -4.25 10.44 -4.82
N ARG A 52 -3.07 10.92 -5.25
CA ARG A 52 -2.94 11.96 -6.28
C ARG A 52 -3.57 11.51 -7.60
N ARG A 53 -3.24 10.31 -8.06
CA ARG A 53 -3.81 9.74 -9.29
C ARG A 53 -5.33 9.57 -9.22
N TRP A 54 -5.87 9.30 -8.03
CA TRP A 54 -7.32 9.26 -7.79
C TRP A 54 -7.96 10.64 -7.61
N GLY A 55 -7.15 11.71 -7.53
CA GLY A 55 -7.64 13.08 -7.33
C GLY A 55 -8.07 13.38 -5.89
N VAL A 56 -7.59 12.63 -4.90
CA VAL A 56 -7.98 12.76 -3.49
C VAL A 56 -6.84 13.15 -2.54
N ALA A 57 -5.62 13.33 -3.04
CA ALA A 57 -4.48 13.70 -2.19
C ALA A 57 -4.70 15.02 -1.44
N ASP A 58 -5.21 16.06 -2.12
CA ASP A 58 -5.50 17.35 -1.51
C ASP A 58 -6.63 17.25 -0.48
N ALA A 59 -7.65 16.46 -0.77
CA ALA A 59 -8.75 16.22 0.18
C ALA A 59 -8.24 15.53 1.46
N LEU A 60 -7.32 14.56 1.33
CA LEU A 60 -6.72 13.92 2.49
C LEU A 60 -5.85 14.90 3.30
N ARG A 61 -5.05 15.74 2.63
CA ARG A 61 -4.24 16.75 3.31
C ARG A 61 -5.10 17.76 4.05
N ALA A 62 -6.20 18.19 3.45
CA ALA A 62 -7.14 19.13 4.08
C ALA A 62 -7.87 18.51 5.29
N ALA A 63 -8.16 17.20 5.24
CA ALA A 63 -8.79 16.46 6.33
C ALA A 63 -7.81 16.03 7.42
N ALA A 64 -6.50 16.03 7.16
CA ALA A 64 -5.49 15.57 8.10
C ALA A 64 -5.40 16.49 9.33
N PRO A 65 -5.59 15.96 10.56
CA PRO A 65 -5.55 16.77 11.78
C PRO A 65 -4.17 17.34 12.09
N LEU A 66 -3.12 16.77 11.50
CA LEU A 66 -1.73 17.20 11.65
C LEU A 66 -1.15 17.56 10.29
N PRO A 67 -1.09 18.86 9.92
CA PRO A 67 -0.44 19.31 8.69
C PRO A 67 1.04 18.92 8.67
N VAL A 68 1.59 18.57 7.51
CA VAL A 68 3.03 18.24 7.37
C VAL A 68 3.90 19.42 7.81
N ALA A 69 3.45 20.66 7.58
CA ALA A 69 4.13 21.86 8.03
C ALA A 69 4.24 22.00 9.55
N TRP A 70 3.35 21.33 10.31
CA TRP A 70 3.42 21.35 11.77
C TRP A 70 4.62 20.55 12.29
N SER A 71 4.86 19.35 11.76
CA SER A 71 6.07 18.57 12.07
C SER A 71 6.33 17.47 11.04
N GLN A 72 7.63 17.22 10.79
CA GLN A 72 8.14 16.13 9.95
C GLN A 72 9.08 15.21 10.76
N ARG A 73 9.03 15.35 12.10
CA ARG A 73 10.05 14.82 13.01
C ARG A 73 9.55 13.66 13.83
N VAL A 74 10.43 12.69 14.08
CA VAL A 74 10.33 11.70 15.15
C VAL A 74 11.39 12.01 16.18
N THR A 75 11.00 12.11 17.46
CA THR A 75 11.89 12.48 18.56
C THR A 75 12.07 11.31 19.53
N PHE A 76 13.29 10.98 19.87
CA PHE A 76 13.66 10.06 20.96
C PHE A 76 13.96 10.85 22.23
N CYS A 77 13.39 10.41 23.36
CA CYS A 77 13.50 11.11 24.64
C CYS A 77 13.41 10.16 25.85
N LYS A 78 13.67 10.67 27.03
CA LYS A 78 13.50 9.92 28.29
C LYS A 78 12.05 9.93 28.79
N SER A 79 11.33 11.00 28.55
CA SER A 79 9.89 11.20 28.68
C SER A 79 9.50 12.45 27.90
N LEU A 80 8.21 12.75 27.72
CA LEU A 80 7.79 13.93 26.96
C LEU A 80 8.14 15.26 27.66
N SER A 81 8.30 15.26 28.98
CA SER A 81 8.82 16.40 29.77
C SER A 81 10.30 16.26 30.06
N GLY A 82 10.96 15.20 29.60
CA GLY A 82 12.33 14.87 29.92
C GLY A 82 13.34 15.26 28.85
N ARG A 83 14.55 14.71 28.98
CA ARG A 83 15.67 15.01 28.07
C ARG A 83 15.46 14.37 26.70
N ARG A 84 15.67 15.17 25.64
CA ARG A 84 15.82 14.69 24.26
C ARG A 84 17.10 13.84 24.14
N ILE A 85 17.00 12.77 23.34
CA ILE A 85 18.14 11.89 22.99
C ILE A 85 18.61 12.20 21.57
N THR A 86 17.69 12.10 20.58
CA THR A 86 17.97 12.38 19.17
C THR A 86 16.66 12.60 18.39
N ASP A 87 16.79 13.11 17.17
CA ASP A 87 15.67 13.35 16.25
C ASP A 87 15.91 12.70 14.89
N PHE A 88 14.84 12.36 14.20
CA PHE A 88 14.82 12.02 12.78
C PHE A 88 13.94 13.04 12.06
N ASP A 89 14.54 13.89 11.26
CA ASP A 89 13.84 14.83 10.40
C ASP A 89 13.39 14.15 9.10
N ASN A 90 12.32 14.65 8.48
CA ASN A 90 11.71 14.08 7.26
C ASN A 90 11.36 12.58 7.40
N ALA A 91 10.99 12.16 8.60
CA ALA A 91 10.64 10.78 8.88
C ALA A 91 9.44 10.35 8.02
N PHE A 92 9.44 9.09 7.55
CA PHE A 92 8.38 8.51 6.71
C PHE A 92 8.13 9.24 5.38
N GLY A 93 9.12 10.02 4.90
CA GLY A 93 8.96 10.84 3.71
C GLY A 93 8.07 12.08 3.90
N LEU A 94 7.82 12.48 5.16
CA LEU A 94 7.18 13.75 5.50
C LEU A 94 8.13 14.89 5.13
N THR A 95 7.72 15.80 4.24
CA THR A 95 8.51 16.96 3.86
C THR A 95 7.61 18.07 3.32
N THR A 96 8.00 19.31 3.57
CA THR A 96 7.38 20.49 2.95
C THR A 96 8.14 20.96 1.72
N THR A 97 9.32 20.40 1.48
CA THR A 97 10.12 20.71 0.29
C THR A 97 9.83 19.74 -0.83
N ARG A 98 9.89 20.26 -2.05
CA ARG A 98 9.74 19.45 -3.26
C ARG A 98 10.92 18.50 -3.41
N ASP A 99 10.63 17.24 -3.75
CA ASP A 99 11.62 16.20 -3.97
C ASP A 99 11.44 15.60 -5.37
N ASP A 100 12.53 15.32 -6.08
CA ASP A 100 12.46 14.77 -7.43
C ASP A 100 12.18 13.26 -7.43
N ARG A 101 12.31 12.59 -6.30
CA ARG A 101 12.14 11.14 -6.19
C ARG A 101 10.67 10.71 -6.14
N PHE A 102 9.74 11.61 -5.80
CA PHE A 102 8.31 11.33 -5.67
C PHE A 102 7.43 12.55 -5.96
N ALA A 103 6.20 12.28 -6.41
CA ALA A 103 5.22 13.31 -6.73
C ALA A 103 4.51 13.89 -5.50
N GLU A 104 4.46 13.14 -4.39
CA GLU A 104 3.75 13.51 -3.17
C GLU A 104 4.58 13.17 -1.94
N ALA A 105 4.70 14.10 -1.01
CA ALA A 105 5.23 13.83 0.33
C ALA A 105 4.29 12.88 1.10
N GLY A 106 4.82 12.14 2.08
CA GLY A 106 4.02 11.38 3.02
C GLY A 106 3.08 12.27 3.84
N GLN A 107 2.10 11.66 4.50
CA GLN A 107 1.15 12.35 5.36
C GLN A 107 0.94 11.58 6.66
N GLN A 108 1.08 12.27 7.80
CA GLN A 108 0.63 11.73 9.09
C GLN A 108 -0.87 11.98 9.24
N VAL A 109 -1.65 10.91 9.25
CA VAL A 109 -3.11 10.98 9.33
C VAL A 109 -3.67 9.68 9.90
N PRO A 110 -4.60 9.73 10.89
CA PRO A 110 -5.25 8.52 11.40
C PRO A 110 -6.02 7.78 10.29
N GLN A 111 -5.94 6.46 10.28
CA GLN A 111 -6.63 5.61 9.30
C GLN A 111 -8.13 5.91 9.15
N PRO A 112 -8.92 6.17 10.23
CA PRO A 112 -10.33 6.54 10.08
C PRO A 112 -10.56 7.73 9.17
N VAL A 113 -9.70 8.74 9.21
CA VAL A 113 -9.79 9.92 8.32
C VAL A 113 -9.53 9.53 6.86
N VAL A 114 -8.59 8.61 6.62
CA VAL A 114 -8.35 8.06 5.27
C VAL A 114 -9.57 7.30 4.77
N GLU A 115 -10.20 6.48 5.65
CA GLU A 115 -11.42 5.74 5.31
C GLU A 115 -12.57 6.70 4.95
N ASP A 116 -12.78 7.79 5.71
CA ASP A 116 -13.81 8.79 5.41
C ASP A 116 -13.59 9.48 4.06
N VAL A 117 -12.36 9.91 3.78
CA VAL A 117 -12.01 10.54 2.49
C VAL A 117 -12.21 9.59 1.32
N LEU A 118 -11.80 8.32 1.47
CA LEU A 118 -11.98 7.32 0.42
C LEU A 118 -13.44 6.93 0.24
N ARG A 119 -14.24 6.80 1.30
CA ARG A 119 -15.69 6.56 1.21
C ARG A 119 -16.37 7.68 0.44
N ALA A 120 -16.14 8.93 0.84
CA ALA A 120 -16.68 10.09 0.14
C ALA A 120 -16.23 10.18 -1.34
N HIS A 121 -15.06 9.65 -1.67
CA HIS A 121 -14.59 9.59 -3.05
C HIS A 121 -15.33 8.53 -3.86
N ILE A 122 -15.40 7.27 -3.37
CA ILE A 122 -16.01 6.17 -4.13
C ILE A 122 -17.51 6.35 -4.31
N GLU A 123 -18.22 6.99 -3.37
CA GLU A 123 -19.63 7.33 -3.49
C GLU A 123 -19.95 8.26 -4.67
N ARG A 124 -18.95 9.00 -5.16
CA ARG A 124 -19.08 9.87 -6.36
C ARG A 124 -18.71 9.17 -7.66
N LEU A 125 -18.17 7.95 -7.60
CA LEU A 125 -17.78 7.20 -8.80
C LEU A 125 -19.01 6.46 -9.37
N PRO A 126 -19.34 6.70 -10.64
CA PRO A 126 -20.43 5.94 -11.28
C PRO A 126 -20.14 4.42 -11.25
N GLY A 127 -21.15 3.63 -10.94
CA GLY A 127 -21.05 2.18 -10.91
C GLY A 127 -20.42 1.59 -9.64
N VAL A 128 -20.05 2.41 -8.64
CA VAL A 128 -19.57 1.93 -7.34
C VAL A 128 -20.68 2.05 -6.31
N GLU A 129 -21.09 0.94 -5.71
CA GLU A 129 -22.09 0.88 -4.65
C GLU A 129 -21.45 0.46 -3.33
N LEU A 130 -21.51 1.31 -2.29
CA LEU A 130 -21.05 0.99 -0.94
C LEU A 130 -22.24 0.55 -0.07
N ARG A 131 -22.26 -0.73 0.32
CA ARG A 131 -23.30 -1.31 1.20
C ARG A 131 -22.79 -1.41 2.64
N LEU A 132 -23.12 -0.42 3.45
CA LEU A 132 -22.80 -0.39 4.88
C LEU A 132 -23.78 -1.23 5.70
N GLY A 133 -23.29 -1.97 6.71
CA GLY A 133 -24.05 -2.90 7.52
C GLY A 133 -24.33 -4.24 6.81
N HIS A 134 -23.50 -4.58 5.81
CA HIS A 134 -23.60 -5.81 5.04
C HIS A 134 -22.29 -6.62 5.11
N ALA A 135 -22.39 -7.89 5.48
CA ALA A 135 -21.23 -8.79 5.63
C ALA A 135 -21.37 -10.01 4.72
N ALA A 136 -20.30 -10.37 4.01
CA ALA A 136 -20.19 -11.65 3.36
C ALA A 136 -20.19 -12.79 4.39
N SER A 137 -20.75 -13.93 4.05
CA SER A 137 -20.84 -15.09 4.94
C SER A 137 -20.41 -16.40 4.29
N THR A 138 -20.63 -16.56 3.01
CA THR A 138 -20.26 -17.75 2.23
C THR A 138 -19.82 -17.34 0.83
N LEU A 139 -18.93 -18.11 0.22
CA LEU A 139 -18.48 -17.96 -1.16
C LEU A 139 -18.56 -19.31 -1.86
N ILE A 140 -19.23 -19.37 -2.99
CA ILE A 140 -19.31 -20.57 -3.84
C ILE A 140 -18.89 -20.16 -5.24
N GLN A 141 -17.85 -20.81 -5.78
CA GLN A 141 -17.31 -20.56 -7.10
C GLN A 141 -17.72 -21.62 -8.10
N ASP A 142 -18.03 -21.20 -9.33
CA ASP A 142 -18.13 -22.05 -10.51
C ASP A 142 -17.27 -21.48 -11.67
N ASP A 143 -17.47 -21.99 -12.88
CA ASP A 143 -16.67 -21.58 -14.04
C ASP A 143 -16.97 -20.16 -14.49
N ASP A 144 -18.16 -19.63 -14.21
CA ASP A 144 -18.62 -18.31 -14.68
C ASP A 144 -18.50 -17.21 -13.62
N GLY A 145 -18.38 -17.55 -12.34
CA GLY A 145 -18.32 -16.52 -11.29
C GLY A 145 -18.30 -17.06 -9.87
N VAL A 146 -18.63 -16.17 -8.96
CA VAL A 146 -18.70 -16.41 -7.52
C VAL A 146 -20.04 -15.94 -6.99
N THR A 147 -20.76 -16.83 -6.30
CA THR A 147 -21.97 -16.49 -5.55
C THR A 147 -21.57 -16.25 -4.10
N VAL A 148 -21.87 -15.07 -3.58
CA VAL A 148 -21.54 -14.65 -2.21
C VAL A 148 -22.82 -14.45 -1.43
N GLY A 149 -22.98 -15.26 -0.38
CA GLY A 149 -24.07 -15.08 0.58
C GLY A 149 -23.82 -13.89 1.48
N VAL A 150 -24.79 -13.00 1.60
CA VAL A 150 -24.68 -11.74 2.33
C VAL A 150 -25.67 -11.69 3.50
N ARG A 151 -25.19 -11.26 4.65
CA ARG A 151 -26.01 -10.88 5.80
C ARG A 151 -26.09 -9.36 5.84
N GLY A 152 -27.29 -8.82 5.61
CA GLY A 152 -27.58 -7.40 5.62
C GLY A 152 -28.16 -6.91 6.94
N ARG A 153 -28.50 -5.62 6.96
CA ARG A 153 -29.15 -4.96 8.11
C ARG A 153 -30.45 -5.66 8.48
N GLY A 154 -30.77 -5.71 9.76
CA GLY A 154 -32.02 -6.33 10.26
C GLY A 154 -32.10 -7.85 10.08
N GLY A 155 -30.97 -8.52 9.78
CA GLY A 155 -30.93 -9.98 9.60
C GLY A 155 -31.32 -10.45 8.19
N ALA A 156 -31.50 -9.53 7.23
CA ALA A 156 -31.74 -9.87 5.82
C ALA A 156 -30.63 -10.77 5.26
N ARG A 157 -31.04 -11.77 4.47
CA ARG A 157 -30.11 -12.66 3.76
C ARG A 157 -30.42 -12.64 2.28
N TYR A 158 -29.38 -12.54 1.46
CA TYR A 158 -29.47 -12.56 0.01
C TYR A 158 -28.13 -12.94 -0.60
N ASP A 159 -28.11 -13.28 -1.87
CA ASP A 159 -26.92 -13.63 -2.61
C ASP A 159 -26.56 -12.54 -3.61
N ILE A 160 -25.24 -12.34 -3.82
CA ILE A 160 -24.70 -11.53 -4.91
C ILE A 160 -23.88 -12.44 -5.82
N ARG A 161 -24.15 -12.37 -7.11
CA ARG A 161 -23.34 -13.01 -8.14
C ARG A 161 -22.34 -12.02 -8.69
N ALA A 162 -21.05 -12.37 -8.70
CA ALA A 162 -19.97 -11.57 -9.25
C ALA A 162 -19.02 -12.40 -10.10
N ARG A 163 -18.42 -11.80 -11.13
CA ARG A 163 -17.41 -12.49 -11.95
C ARG A 163 -16.11 -12.73 -11.18
N TYR A 164 -15.69 -11.75 -10.39
CA TYR A 164 -14.54 -11.84 -9.48
C TYR A 164 -14.88 -11.23 -8.13
N VAL A 165 -14.19 -11.71 -7.08
CA VAL A 165 -14.31 -11.22 -5.70
C VAL A 165 -12.94 -10.80 -5.19
N LEU A 166 -12.86 -9.61 -4.61
CA LEU A 166 -11.72 -9.11 -3.87
C LEU A 166 -11.99 -9.23 -2.37
N GLY A 167 -11.33 -10.15 -1.70
CA GLY A 167 -11.38 -10.33 -0.25
C GLY A 167 -10.49 -9.30 0.43
N CYS A 168 -11.11 -8.21 0.89
CA CYS A 168 -10.50 -7.12 1.64
C CYS A 168 -11.00 -7.07 3.09
N ASP A 169 -11.48 -8.20 3.61
CA ASP A 169 -12.19 -8.36 4.88
C ASP A 169 -11.28 -8.54 6.10
N GLY A 170 -9.97 -8.33 5.90
CA GLY A 170 -9.01 -8.25 6.98
C GLY A 170 -8.60 -9.59 7.59
N ALA A 171 -7.94 -9.51 8.75
CA ALA A 171 -7.32 -10.65 9.41
C ALA A 171 -8.32 -11.75 9.83
N VAL A 172 -9.54 -11.37 10.17
CA VAL A 172 -10.59 -12.26 10.68
C VAL A 172 -11.75 -12.44 9.70
N GLY A 173 -11.54 -12.02 8.45
CA GLY A 173 -12.53 -12.13 7.38
C GLY A 173 -12.77 -13.58 6.93
N VAL A 174 -13.86 -13.79 6.22
CA VAL A 174 -14.29 -15.12 5.77
C VAL A 174 -13.63 -15.54 4.45
N THR A 175 -13.18 -14.59 3.62
CA THR A 175 -12.72 -14.88 2.26
C THR A 175 -11.51 -15.80 2.23
N ARG A 176 -10.51 -15.59 3.11
CA ARG A 176 -9.34 -16.45 3.19
C ARG A 176 -9.71 -17.90 3.50
N ASP A 177 -10.54 -18.11 4.52
CA ASP A 177 -10.94 -19.46 4.93
C ASP A 177 -11.80 -20.15 3.87
N GLN A 178 -12.65 -19.38 3.16
CA GLN A 178 -13.52 -19.92 2.10
C GLN A 178 -12.75 -20.38 0.85
N ILE A 179 -11.56 -19.85 0.59
CA ILE A 179 -10.68 -20.34 -0.48
C ILE A 179 -9.68 -21.38 0.03
N GLY A 180 -9.78 -21.81 1.29
CA GLY A 180 -8.88 -22.77 1.91
C GLY A 180 -7.45 -22.25 2.14
N ALA A 181 -7.23 -20.93 2.09
CA ALA A 181 -5.94 -20.32 2.37
C ALA A 181 -5.69 -20.19 3.88
N ARG A 182 -4.42 -20.25 4.28
CA ARG A 182 -4.00 -20.18 5.68
C ARG A 182 -2.83 -19.24 5.83
N TYR A 183 -2.77 -18.53 6.96
CA TYR A 183 -1.58 -17.79 7.31
C TYR A 183 -0.42 -18.73 7.68
N VAL A 184 0.75 -18.40 7.13
CA VAL A 184 2.04 -18.99 7.48
C VAL A 184 2.91 -17.89 8.07
N GLY A 185 3.58 -18.17 9.19
CA GLY A 185 4.41 -17.23 9.90
C GLY A 185 4.27 -17.35 11.40
N ARG A 186 4.45 -16.24 12.10
CA ARG A 186 4.47 -16.24 13.57
C ARG A 186 3.90 -14.95 14.15
N SER A 187 3.54 -15.01 15.44
CA SER A 187 3.19 -13.85 16.26
C SER A 187 4.32 -13.56 17.25
N ASP A 188 4.51 -12.31 17.60
CA ASP A 188 5.38 -11.93 18.72
C ASP A 188 4.69 -12.36 20.03
N PRO A 189 5.36 -13.05 20.94
CA PRO A 189 4.78 -13.41 22.24
C PRO A 189 4.54 -12.18 23.15
N ARG A 190 5.18 -11.04 22.85
CA ARG A 190 5.04 -9.83 23.67
C ARG A 190 3.74 -9.12 23.35
N PRO A 191 2.86 -8.90 24.34
CA PRO A 191 1.66 -8.09 24.17
C PRO A 191 2.01 -6.62 23.98
N ASN A 192 1.10 -5.87 23.38
CA ASN A 192 1.17 -4.42 23.28
C ASN A 192 -0.13 -3.83 23.79
N PHE A 193 -0.05 -2.70 24.47
CA PHE A 193 -1.20 -2.00 24.99
C PHE A 193 -1.26 -0.59 24.38
N ASN A 194 -2.33 -0.34 23.64
CA ASN A 194 -2.60 0.97 23.07
C ASN A 194 -3.54 1.75 23.96
N VAL A 195 -3.31 3.06 24.07
CA VAL A 195 -4.23 4.00 24.70
C VAL A 195 -4.43 5.21 23.80
N VAL A 196 -5.65 5.74 23.82
CA VAL A 196 -5.99 7.07 23.32
C VAL A 196 -6.46 7.89 24.51
N PHE A 197 -5.91 9.07 24.68
CA PHE A 197 -6.21 9.93 25.81
C PHE A 197 -6.25 11.41 25.41
N ARG A 198 -6.97 12.22 26.18
CA ARG A 198 -7.03 13.67 26.02
C ARG A 198 -6.23 14.33 27.13
N ALA A 199 -5.32 15.21 26.76
CA ALA A 199 -4.53 16.03 27.66
C ALA A 199 -4.35 17.43 27.03
N PRO A 200 -5.41 18.25 26.97
CA PRO A 200 -5.38 19.51 26.23
C PRO A 200 -4.46 20.57 26.85
N SER A 201 -4.20 20.48 28.15
CA SER A 201 -3.27 21.38 28.85
C SER A 201 -1.81 20.94 28.76
N PHE A 202 -1.54 19.77 28.19
CA PHE A 202 -0.19 19.25 28.09
C PHE A 202 0.48 19.72 26.78
N ASP A 203 1.64 20.34 26.93
CA ASP A 203 2.56 20.55 25.82
C ASP A 203 3.97 20.10 26.21
N THR A 204 4.67 19.52 25.23
CA THR A 204 6.02 19.01 25.45
C THR A 204 7.06 20.10 25.17
N GLN A 205 8.10 20.18 26.03
CA GLN A 205 9.24 21.09 25.80
C GLN A 205 10.19 20.61 24.70
N LEU A 206 9.94 19.39 24.16
CA LEU A 206 10.76 18.81 23.09
C LEU A 206 10.46 19.41 21.72
N GLY A 207 9.39 20.20 21.60
CA GLY A 207 8.88 20.76 20.34
C GLY A 207 8.02 19.75 19.56
N PRO A 208 7.47 20.18 18.40
CA PRO A 208 6.58 19.36 17.59
C PRO A 208 7.28 18.13 17.03
N ALA A 209 6.65 16.95 17.20
CA ALA A 209 7.03 15.70 16.56
C ALA A 209 5.78 14.86 16.27
N VAL A 210 5.77 14.17 15.12
CA VAL A 210 4.66 13.25 14.76
C VAL A 210 4.64 12.01 15.66
N GLN A 211 5.81 11.64 16.18
CA GLN A 211 5.98 10.56 17.16
C GLN A 211 7.10 10.91 18.13
N TYR A 212 6.91 10.52 19.39
CA TYR A 212 7.92 10.53 20.43
C TYR A 212 8.18 9.09 20.89
N TRP A 213 9.44 8.69 20.88
CA TRP A 213 9.89 7.41 21.38
C TRP A 213 10.48 7.60 22.77
N VAL A 214 9.76 7.12 23.75
CA VAL A 214 10.17 7.22 25.16
C VAL A 214 11.02 6.02 25.51
N LEU A 215 12.26 6.30 25.93
CA LEU A 215 13.26 5.33 26.42
C LEU A 215 13.53 5.60 27.90
N GLY A 216 12.49 5.51 28.72
CA GLY A 216 12.52 5.74 30.16
C GLY A 216 12.31 4.46 30.95
N ALA A 217 11.90 4.60 32.23
CA ALA A 217 11.48 3.47 33.07
C ALA A 217 10.27 2.75 32.47
N THR A 218 9.34 3.51 31.90
CA THR A 218 8.29 3.02 30.99
C THR A 218 8.69 3.42 29.58
N SER A 219 8.92 2.43 28.72
CA SER A 219 9.23 2.66 27.33
C SER A 219 7.97 2.57 26.47
N GLY A 220 7.88 3.40 25.43
CA GLY A 220 6.73 3.38 24.53
C GLY A 220 6.81 4.41 23.42
N LEU A 221 5.81 4.38 22.54
CA LEU A 221 5.60 5.37 21.50
C LEU A 221 4.43 6.25 21.88
N VAL A 222 4.58 7.56 21.72
CA VAL A 222 3.51 8.53 21.97
C VAL A 222 3.43 9.47 20.77
N GLY A 223 2.23 9.90 20.39
CA GLY A 223 2.05 10.89 19.35
C GLY A 223 0.73 11.63 19.49
N ARG A 224 0.63 12.77 18.82
CA ARG A 224 -0.62 13.49 18.71
C ARG A 224 -1.52 12.87 17.64
N LEU A 225 -2.81 12.89 17.86
CA LEU A 225 -3.83 12.64 16.83
C LEU A 225 -4.33 13.93 16.22
N ASP A 226 -4.31 15.02 16.99
CA ASP A 226 -4.71 16.35 16.57
C ASP A 226 -3.94 17.45 17.34
N LEU A 227 -4.20 18.69 17.00
CA LEU A 227 -3.64 19.86 17.69
C LEU A 227 -4.51 20.30 18.89
N ALA A 228 -5.67 19.67 19.15
CA ALA A 228 -6.58 19.98 20.23
C ALA A 228 -6.28 19.19 21.54
N GLY A 229 -5.20 18.41 21.55
CA GLY A 229 -4.75 17.69 22.74
C GLY A 229 -5.21 16.24 22.82
N THR A 230 -5.58 15.62 21.71
CA THR A 230 -5.79 14.17 21.65
C THR A 230 -4.48 13.46 21.31
N TRP A 231 -4.15 12.46 22.11
CA TRP A 231 -2.91 11.71 22.04
C TRP A 231 -3.17 10.22 21.91
N TRP A 232 -2.22 9.51 21.33
CA TRP A 232 -2.15 8.06 21.35
C TRP A 232 -0.83 7.60 21.96
N ALA A 233 -0.83 6.42 22.59
CA ALA A 233 0.41 5.75 22.98
C ALA A 233 0.32 4.26 22.69
N VAL A 234 1.50 3.64 22.43
CA VAL A 234 1.72 2.20 22.34
C VAL A 234 2.75 1.84 23.38
N ILE A 235 2.42 0.91 24.27
CA ILE A 235 3.29 0.48 25.35
C ILE A 235 3.56 -1.02 25.17
N PRO A 236 4.75 -1.39 24.69
CA PRO A 236 5.13 -2.79 24.48
C PRO A 236 5.32 -3.53 25.80
N GLY A 237 5.00 -4.83 25.83
CA GLY A 237 5.22 -5.70 26.98
C GLY A 237 4.17 -5.57 28.08
N ILE A 238 3.07 -4.86 27.83
CA ILE A 238 2.01 -4.65 28.82
C ILE A 238 0.82 -5.57 28.50
N GLU A 239 0.50 -6.43 29.45
CA GLU A 239 -0.68 -7.31 29.41
C GLU A 239 -1.99 -6.51 29.47
N ALA A 240 -3.04 -6.98 28.81
CA ALA A 240 -4.31 -6.29 28.68
C ALA A 240 -4.93 -5.91 30.03
N ALA A 241 -4.98 -6.83 30.99
CA ALA A 241 -5.58 -6.61 32.30
C ALA A 241 -4.79 -5.59 33.13
N TYR A 242 -3.44 -5.69 33.10
CA TYR A 242 -2.57 -4.73 33.78
C TYR A 242 -2.69 -3.35 33.15
N GLY A 243 -2.62 -3.27 31.80
CA GLY A 243 -2.74 -2.02 31.07
C GLY A 243 -4.06 -1.30 31.34
N ALA A 244 -5.18 -2.04 31.36
CA ALA A 244 -6.50 -1.47 31.67
C ALA A 244 -6.59 -0.93 33.12
N ALA A 245 -6.00 -1.62 34.09
CA ALA A 245 -6.00 -1.19 35.47
C ALA A 245 -5.08 0.00 35.78
N HIS A 246 -3.96 0.14 35.03
CA HIS A 246 -2.89 1.11 35.31
C HIS A 246 -2.68 2.11 34.15
N ALA A 247 -3.66 2.28 33.24
CA ALA A 247 -3.52 3.13 32.06
C ALA A 247 -3.07 4.56 32.40
N SER A 248 -3.64 5.16 33.45
CA SER A 248 -3.31 6.52 33.90
C SER A 248 -1.87 6.65 34.45
N GLU A 249 -1.40 5.62 35.15
CA GLU A 249 -0.03 5.57 35.67
C GLU A 249 0.99 5.43 34.51
N LEU A 250 0.67 4.57 33.54
CA LEU A 250 1.48 4.38 32.34
C LEU A 250 1.56 5.66 31.49
N ILE A 251 0.44 6.36 31.30
CA ILE A 251 0.40 7.67 30.63
C ILE A 251 1.26 8.68 31.39
N THR A 252 1.08 8.80 32.72
CA THR A 252 1.87 9.70 33.56
C THR A 252 3.37 9.44 33.44
N ALA A 253 3.78 8.17 33.42
CA ALA A 253 5.18 7.79 33.26
C ALA A 253 5.75 8.19 31.88
N LEU A 254 4.99 7.99 30.81
CA LEU A 254 5.39 8.39 29.45
C LEU A 254 5.48 9.91 29.31
N LEU A 255 4.55 10.66 29.91
CA LEU A 255 4.56 12.12 29.90
C LEU A 255 5.69 12.71 30.77
N GLY A 256 6.16 11.96 31.77
CA GLY A 256 7.26 12.37 32.66
C GLY A 256 6.84 13.13 33.88
N GLY A 257 5.56 12.98 34.29
CA GLY A 257 4.99 13.57 35.48
C GLY A 257 3.47 13.62 35.45
N PRO A 258 2.83 14.02 36.56
CA PRO A 258 1.38 14.11 36.64
C PRO A 258 0.85 15.21 35.72
N VAL A 259 0.01 14.82 34.78
CA VAL A 259 -0.69 15.71 33.86
C VAL A 259 -2.18 15.36 33.89
N PRO A 260 -3.09 16.32 34.02
CA PRO A 260 -4.52 16.05 33.88
C PRO A 260 -4.83 15.45 32.50
N HIS A 261 -5.44 14.26 32.50
CA HIS A 261 -5.80 13.57 31.28
C HIS A 261 -7.07 12.72 31.45
N GLU A 262 -7.73 12.45 30.34
CA GLU A 262 -8.91 11.59 30.24
C GLU A 262 -8.59 10.42 29.32
N LEU A 263 -8.84 9.19 29.76
CA LEU A 263 -8.73 8.01 28.91
C LEU A 263 -9.93 7.94 27.97
N VAL A 264 -9.68 7.90 26.66
CA VAL A 264 -10.72 7.82 25.62
C VAL A 264 -10.96 6.38 25.19
N ALA A 265 -9.89 5.62 24.95
CA ALA A 265 -9.96 4.24 24.52
C ALA A 265 -8.68 3.47 24.87
N SER A 266 -8.78 2.16 24.97
CA SER A 266 -7.64 1.26 25.04
C SER A 266 -7.85 0.04 24.14
N ASP A 267 -6.76 -0.54 23.64
CA ASP A 267 -6.79 -1.65 22.69
C ASP A 267 -5.54 -2.53 22.85
N PRO A 268 -5.65 -3.69 23.51
CA PRO A 268 -4.55 -4.65 23.54
C PRO A 268 -4.41 -5.36 22.18
N TRP A 269 -3.18 -5.65 21.77
CA TRP A 269 -2.91 -6.35 20.53
C TRP A 269 -1.56 -7.06 20.54
N THR A 270 -1.40 -7.97 19.60
CA THR A 270 -0.15 -8.72 19.37
C THR A 270 0.34 -8.49 17.94
N ALA A 271 1.65 -8.34 17.77
CA ALA A 271 2.25 -8.21 16.46
C ALA A 271 2.27 -9.56 15.72
N HIS A 272 1.89 -9.55 14.46
CA HIS A 272 1.88 -10.71 13.58
C HIS A 272 2.80 -10.49 12.39
N MET A 273 3.60 -11.51 12.05
CA MET A 273 4.40 -11.63 10.84
C MET A 273 3.89 -12.85 10.09
N MET A 274 2.81 -12.66 9.33
CA MET A 274 2.08 -13.76 8.68
C MET A 274 1.76 -13.41 7.23
N ILE A 275 1.88 -14.42 6.35
CA ILE A 275 1.55 -14.31 4.93
C ILE A 275 0.69 -15.52 4.59
N ALA A 276 -0.40 -15.33 3.85
CA ALA A 276 -1.24 -16.42 3.39
C ALA A 276 -0.45 -17.34 2.41
N ASP A 277 -0.68 -18.64 2.49
CA ASP A 277 -0.02 -19.64 1.63
C ASP A 277 -0.40 -19.48 0.15
N ARG A 278 -1.53 -18.81 -0.14
CA ARG A 278 -1.96 -18.38 -1.48
C ARG A 278 -2.71 -17.06 -1.38
N PHE A 279 -2.65 -16.24 -2.43
CA PHE A 279 -3.37 -14.97 -2.54
C PHE A 279 -4.58 -15.07 -3.48
N ARG A 280 -4.74 -16.20 -4.16
CA ARG A 280 -5.82 -16.42 -5.13
C ARG A 280 -6.31 -17.87 -5.11
N ASP A 281 -7.60 -18.03 -5.31
CA ASP A 281 -8.20 -19.26 -5.81
C ASP A 281 -9.19 -18.91 -6.92
N ARG A 282 -8.86 -19.30 -8.17
CA ARG A 282 -9.64 -19.01 -9.38
C ARG A 282 -10.07 -17.54 -9.49
N ARG A 283 -11.32 -17.23 -9.07
CA ARG A 283 -11.96 -15.90 -9.22
C ARG A 283 -11.96 -15.06 -7.93
N VAL A 284 -11.42 -15.59 -6.84
CA VAL A 284 -11.32 -14.91 -5.54
C VAL A 284 -9.87 -14.54 -5.24
N PHE A 285 -9.63 -13.29 -4.90
CA PHE A 285 -8.32 -12.74 -4.58
C PHE A 285 -8.30 -12.21 -3.16
N LEU A 286 -7.25 -12.51 -2.40
CA LEU A 286 -6.99 -11.92 -1.08
C LEU A 286 -6.20 -10.64 -1.27
N VAL A 287 -6.62 -9.56 -0.62
CA VAL A 287 -6.05 -8.21 -0.76
C VAL A 287 -5.85 -7.58 0.62
N GLY A 288 -4.65 -7.13 0.90
CA GLY A 288 -4.30 -6.52 2.18
C GLY A 288 -4.27 -7.52 3.33
N GLU A 289 -4.84 -7.13 4.49
CA GLU A 289 -4.78 -7.96 5.70
C GLU A 289 -5.50 -9.32 5.58
N SER A 290 -6.29 -9.58 4.56
CA SER A 290 -6.75 -10.95 4.27
C SER A 290 -5.63 -11.85 3.74
N ALA A 291 -4.60 -11.27 3.11
CA ALA A 291 -3.44 -11.96 2.54
C ALA A 291 -2.20 -11.92 3.46
N HIS A 292 -1.99 -10.86 4.23
CA HIS A 292 -0.78 -10.71 5.06
C HIS A 292 -0.97 -9.80 6.27
N LEU A 293 -0.21 -10.07 7.34
CA LEU A 293 -0.18 -9.28 8.56
C LEU A 293 1.25 -8.80 8.82
N ASN A 294 1.41 -7.51 8.98
CA ASN A 294 2.69 -6.87 9.23
C ASN A 294 2.73 -6.27 10.64
N PRO A 295 3.86 -6.36 11.36
CA PRO A 295 4.05 -5.54 12.54
C PRO A 295 3.99 -4.05 12.19
N PRO A 296 3.54 -3.15 13.08
CA PRO A 296 3.30 -1.75 12.72
C PRO A 296 4.56 -0.88 12.61
N TRP A 297 5.75 -1.41 12.93
CA TRP A 297 7.01 -0.66 12.92
C TRP A 297 7.45 -0.31 11.50
N GLY A 298 7.62 0.99 11.26
CA GLY A 298 7.87 1.58 9.95
C GLY A 298 6.61 2.06 9.21
N GLY A 299 5.41 1.74 9.70
CA GLY A 299 4.15 2.22 9.11
C GLY A 299 3.82 1.60 7.75
N HIS A 300 4.30 0.38 7.47
CA HIS A 300 4.21 -0.22 6.13
C HIS A 300 2.91 -0.96 5.84
N GLY A 301 2.27 -1.61 6.84
CA GLY A 301 1.16 -2.55 6.61
C GLY A 301 -0.01 -1.96 5.80
N PHE A 302 -0.56 -0.84 6.26
CA PHE A 302 -1.62 -0.11 5.55
C PHE A 302 -1.23 0.23 4.09
N ASN A 303 -0.01 0.73 3.90
CA ASN A 303 0.49 1.16 2.60
C ASN A 303 0.68 -0.02 1.63
N THR A 304 1.11 -1.18 2.14
CA THR A 304 1.22 -2.42 1.36
C THR A 304 -0.15 -2.90 0.91
N CYS A 305 -1.17 -2.82 1.79
CA CYS A 305 -2.55 -3.17 1.44
C CYS A 305 -3.11 -2.30 0.31
N VAL A 306 -2.82 -1.00 0.31
CA VAL A 306 -3.18 -0.11 -0.80
C VAL A 306 -2.47 -0.51 -2.10
N GLY A 307 -1.17 -0.85 -2.01
CA GLY A 307 -0.40 -1.34 -3.15
C GLY A 307 -0.96 -2.63 -3.77
N ASP A 308 -1.48 -3.55 -2.95
CA ASP A 308 -2.15 -4.77 -3.42
C ASP A 308 -3.42 -4.41 -4.19
N ALA A 309 -4.25 -3.54 -3.61
CA ALA A 309 -5.50 -3.09 -4.23
C ALA A 309 -5.26 -2.40 -5.58
N VAL A 310 -4.24 -1.56 -5.67
CA VAL A 310 -3.82 -0.93 -6.92
C VAL A 310 -3.40 -1.96 -7.96
N ASN A 311 -2.55 -2.93 -7.56
CA ASN A 311 -2.03 -3.93 -8.48
C ASN A 311 -3.13 -4.82 -9.08
N ILE A 312 -4.03 -5.36 -8.26
CA ILE A 312 -5.11 -6.22 -8.74
C ILE A 312 -6.23 -5.42 -9.41
N GLY A 313 -6.51 -4.21 -8.93
CA GLY A 313 -7.63 -3.40 -9.43
C GLY A 313 -7.52 -3.05 -10.90
N TRP A 314 -6.33 -2.59 -11.38
CA TRP A 314 -6.16 -2.29 -12.79
C TRP A 314 -6.16 -3.56 -13.66
N LYS A 315 -5.60 -4.68 -13.17
CA LYS A 315 -5.56 -5.95 -13.90
C LYS A 315 -6.96 -6.51 -14.14
N ILE A 316 -7.77 -6.51 -13.09
CA ILE A 316 -9.19 -6.91 -13.22
C ILE A 316 -9.93 -5.97 -14.18
N ALA A 317 -9.73 -4.66 -14.08
CA ALA A 317 -10.38 -3.72 -15.00
C ALA A 317 -9.99 -3.99 -16.46
N ALA A 318 -8.72 -4.30 -16.71
CA ALA A 318 -8.22 -4.66 -18.04
C ALA A 318 -8.90 -5.91 -18.63
N VAL A 319 -9.05 -6.94 -17.80
CA VAL A 319 -9.73 -8.20 -18.18
C VAL A 319 -11.22 -7.99 -18.38
N GLU A 320 -11.89 -7.27 -17.47
CA GLU A 320 -13.33 -6.97 -17.57
C GLU A 320 -13.69 -6.12 -18.79
N GLN A 321 -12.80 -5.23 -19.20
CA GLN A 321 -12.94 -4.40 -20.39
C GLN A 321 -12.51 -5.13 -21.68
N GLY A 322 -11.95 -6.33 -21.57
CA GLY A 322 -11.62 -7.21 -22.68
C GLY A 322 -10.40 -6.79 -23.51
N TRP A 323 -9.51 -5.94 -22.96
CA TRP A 323 -8.26 -5.58 -23.62
C TRP A 323 -7.02 -6.31 -23.05
N ALA A 324 -7.20 -7.11 -21.99
CA ALA A 324 -6.16 -7.98 -21.47
C ALA A 324 -6.71 -9.41 -21.31
N SER A 325 -5.79 -10.37 -21.35
CA SER A 325 -6.09 -11.77 -21.14
C SER A 325 -6.34 -12.07 -19.64
N PRO A 326 -7.19 -13.06 -19.30
CA PRO A 326 -7.36 -13.52 -17.92
C PRO A 326 -6.07 -13.98 -17.25
N GLU A 327 -5.07 -14.44 -18.02
CA GLU A 327 -3.75 -14.84 -17.56
C GLU A 327 -2.95 -13.67 -16.94
N LEU A 328 -3.31 -12.41 -17.29
CA LEU A 328 -2.77 -11.22 -16.61
C LEU A 328 -2.97 -11.30 -15.07
N LEU A 329 -4.09 -11.88 -14.62
CA LEU A 329 -4.41 -12.01 -13.21
C LEU A 329 -3.48 -12.97 -12.46
N ASP A 330 -2.80 -13.90 -13.15
CA ASP A 330 -1.85 -14.84 -12.56
C ASP A 330 -0.58 -14.13 -12.07
N SER A 331 -0.31 -12.92 -12.57
CA SER A 331 0.81 -12.09 -12.14
C SER A 331 0.60 -11.41 -10.78
N TYR A 332 -0.62 -11.40 -10.22
CA TYR A 332 -0.92 -10.70 -8.96
C TYR A 332 -0.12 -11.23 -7.78
N GLU A 333 -0.24 -12.53 -7.53
CA GLU A 333 0.40 -13.17 -6.38
C GLU A 333 1.93 -13.09 -6.43
N PRO A 334 2.63 -13.50 -7.52
CA PRO A 334 4.09 -13.42 -7.55
C PRO A 334 4.62 -11.99 -7.42
N GLU A 335 3.93 -10.99 -7.97
CA GLU A 335 4.31 -9.59 -7.82
C GLU A 335 4.13 -9.10 -6.38
N ARG A 336 2.98 -9.38 -5.77
CA ARG A 336 2.66 -8.81 -4.45
C ARG A 336 3.28 -9.60 -3.31
N ARG A 337 3.41 -10.91 -3.43
CA ARG A 337 4.07 -11.76 -2.42
C ARG A 337 5.50 -11.30 -2.16
N GLY A 338 6.31 -11.05 -3.20
CA GLY A 338 7.69 -10.58 -3.02
C GLY A 338 7.78 -9.23 -2.28
N VAL A 339 6.87 -8.29 -2.57
CA VAL A 339 6.80 -7.01 -1.86
C VAL A 339 6.38 -7.20 -0.40
N VAL A 340 5.39 -8.07 -0.15
CA VAL A 340 4.91 -8.40 1.20
C VAL A 340 6.01 -9.02 2.04
N GLU A 341 6.75 -10.00 1.51
CA GLU A 341 7.86 -10.67 2.19
C GLU A 341 8.95 -9.67 2.62
N GLN A 342 9.36 -8.77 1.72
CA GLN A 342 10.33 -7.71 2.03
C GLN A 342 9.80 -6.75 3.11
N THR A 343 8.52 -6.39 3.03
CA THR A 343 7.89 -5.46 3.98
C THR A 343 7.76 -6.07 5.37
N VAL A 344 7.32 -7.34 5.46
CA VAL A 344 7.22 -8.08 6.73
C VAL A 344 8.60 -8.23 7.37
N ALA A 345 9.62 -8.61 6.59
CA ALA A 345 10.98 -8.76 7.08
C ALA A 345 11.56 -7.43 7.60
N SER A 346 11.34 -6.32 6.87
CA SER A 346 11.77 -4.99 7.30
C SER A 346 11.07 -4.54 8.59
N ALA A 347 9.74 -4.71 8.67
CA ALA A 347 8.96 -4.36 9.86
C ALA A 347 9.36 -5.20 11.08
N GLU A 348 9.67 -6.48 10.89
CA GLU A 348 10.19 -7.36 11.94
C GLU A 348 11.59 -6.94 12.41
N ALA A 349 12.49 -6.58 11.50
CA ALA A 349 13.81 -6.05 11.85
C ALA A 349 13.70 -4.76 12.67
N ASN A 350 12.80 -3.84 12.29
CA ASN A 350 12.49 -2.63 13.03
C ASN A 350 11.94 -2.94 14.44
N MET A 351 11.06 -3.93 14.57
CA MET A 351 10.52 -4.38 15.85
C MET A 351 11.63 -4.95 16.75
N ARG A 352 12.52 -5.77 16.22
CA ARG A 352 13.64 -6.36 16.97
C ARG A 352 14.63 -5.32 17.46
N SER A 353 14.83 -4.22 16.74
CA SER A 353 15.71 -3.13 17.16
C SER A 353 15.22 -2.39 18.42
N LEU A 354 13.97 -2.63 18.85
CA LEU A 354 13.42 -2.18 20.14
C LEU A 354 13.58 -3.21 21.26
N ALA A 355 13.70 -4.48 20.92
CA ALA A 355 13.69 -5.58 21.89
C ALA A 355 15.04 -5.78 22.61
N GLY A 356 16.10 -5.16 22.10
CA GLY A 356 17.38 -5.08 22.77
C GLY A 356 17.52 -3.78 23.59
N ASP A 357 18.51 -3.73 24.44
CA ASP A 357 18.94 -2.48 25.08
C ASP A 357 19.34 -1.49 23.98
N LEU A 358 18.40 -0.63 23.57
CA LEU A 358 18.75 0.48 22.68
C LEU A 358 19.86 1.27 23.36
N PRO A 359 20.96 1.50 22.68
CA PRO A 359 22.04 2.27 23.25
C PRO A 359 21.50 3.61 23.76
N PRO A 360 21.93 4.07 24.93
CA PRO A 360 21.37 5.28 25.54
C PRO A 360 21.79 6.57 24.84
N ASP A 361 22.65 6.49 23.82
CA ASP A 361 23.16 7.64 23.11
C ASP A 361 22.50 7.88 21.75
N GLY A 362 22.51 9.13 21.30
CA GLY A 362 21.87 9.56 20.06
C GLY A 362 22.42 8.89 18.79
N PRO A 363 23.76 8.81 18.59
CA PRO A 363 24.35 8.18 17.42
C PRO A 363 23.96 6.73 17.20
N ALA A 364 23.92 5.93 18.25
CA ALA A 364 23.55 4.53 18.15
C ALA A 364 22.05 4.34 17.86
N VAL A 365 21.19 5.17 18.46
CA VAL A 365 19.76 5.21 18.11
C VAL A 365 19.57 5.61 16.63
N GLN A 366 20.32 6.62 16.14
CA GLN A 366 20.29 7.04 14.73
C GLN A 366 20.63 5.87 13.79
N LEU A 367 21.69 5.13 14.09
CA LEU A 367 22.11 4.00 13.27
C LEU A 367 21.05 2.87 13.26
N ALA A 368 20.56 2.49 14.44
CA ALA A 368 19.63 1.37 14.61
C ALA A 368 18.24 1.65 14.02
N LYS A 369 17.79 2.91 14.05
CA LYS A 369 16.43 3.31 13.71
C LYS A 369 16.28 4.00 12.34
N ARG A 370 17.37 4.31 11.68
CA ARG A 370 17.35 4.93 10.35
C ARG A 370 16.49 4.15 9.33
N PRO A 371 16.58 2.80 9.23
CA PRO A 371 15.76 2.04 8.29
C PRO A 371 14.25 2.13 8.56
N GLU A 372 13.85 2.39 9.81
CA GLU A 372 12.45 2.53 10.18
C GLU A 372 11.85 3.86 9.71
N PHE A 373 12.59 4.97 9.86
CA PHE A 373 12.08 6.30 9.57
C PHE A 373 12.46 6.82 8.19
N HIS A 374 13.55 6.33 7.60
CA HIS A 374 14.03 6.68 6.28
C HIS A 374 14.03 5.43 5.38
N SER A 375 12.85 4.95 5.02
CA SER A 375 12.64 3.71 4.26
C SER A 375 12.22 3.94 2.80
N LEU A 376 12.70 5.01 2.17
CA LEU A 376 12.32 5.33 0.79
C LEU A 376 12.68 4.23 -0.22
N GLY A 377 13.79 3.52 0.01
CA GLY A 377 14.16 2.39 -0.84
C GLY A 377 13.12 1.27 -0.79
N LEU A 378 12.65 0.89 0.41
CA LEU A 378 11.59 -0.10 0.55
C LEU A 378 10.26 0.38 -0.07
N VAL A 379 9.91 1.66 0.12
CA VAL A 379 8.62 2.22 -0.29
C VAL A 379 8.54 2.46 -1.80
N LEU A 380 9.63 2.87 -2.44
CA LEU A 380 9.69 3.25 -3.85
C LEU A 380 10.52 2.31 -4.73
N GLY A 381 11.41 1.51 -4.12
CA GLY A 381 12.41 0.70 -4.82
C GLY A 381 12.02 -0.75 -5.05
N TYR A 382 10.85 -1.21 -4.56
CA TYR A 382 10.41 -2.57 -4.89
C TYR A 382 10.16 -2.73 -6.39
N SER A 383 10.39 -3.93 -6.89
CA SER A 383 10.31 -4.24 -8.32
C SER A 383 9.46 -5.48 -8.57
N TYR A 384 8.82 -5.51 -9.72
CA TYR A 384 8.11 -6.67 -10.27
C TYR A 384 8.96 -7.45 -11.30
N ALA A 385 10.29 -7.29 -11.27
CA ALA A 385 11.19 -8.10 -12.09
C ALA A 385 10.92 -9.60 -11.86
N GLY A 386 10.88 -10.39 -12.94
CA GLY A 386 10.50 -11.80 -12.91
C GLY A 386 8.98 -12.06 -12.83
N SER A 387 8.14 -11.03 -12.95
CA SER A 387 6.72 -11.18 -13.23
C SER A 387 6.51 -11.75 -14.64
N PRO A 388 5.52 -12.65 -14.85
CA PRO A 388 5.24 -13.21 -16.18
C PRO A 388 4.76 -12.18 -17.22
N VAL A 389 4.41 -10.96 -16.77
CA VAL A 389 3.92 -9.86 -17.63
C VAL A 389 4.88 -8.66 -17.66
N VAL A 390 6.12 -8.89 -17.29
CA VAL A 390 7.21 -7.93 -17.32
C VAL A 390 8.34 -8.54 -18.15
N GLU A 391 8.92 -7.75 -19.04
CA GLU A 391 10.05 -8.19 -19.84
C GLU A 391 11.18 -8.72 -18.95
N SER A 392 11.70 -9.92 -19.29
CA SER A 392 12.76 -10.52 -18.51
C SER A 392 14.07 -9.78 -18.78
N THR A 393 14.61 -9.16 -17.75
CA THR A 393 16.01 -8.76 -17.68
C THR A 393 16.77 -9.81 -16.87
N ALA A 394 18.07 -10.00 -17.16
CA ALA A 394 18.89 -11.01 -16.50
C ALA A 394 18.65 -11.04 -14.98
N ASP A 395 18.61 -12.23 -14.44
CA ASP A 395 18.09 -12.73 -13.16
C ASP A 395 18.70 -12.11 -11.88
N HIS A 396 18.73 -10.80 -11.74
CA HIS A 396 19.23 -10.12 -10.54
C HIS A 396 18.11 -9.33 -9.85
N ARG A 397 17.43 -10.00 -8.94
CA ARG A 397 16.72 -9.33 -7.85
C ARG A 397 17.75 -9.00 -6.78
N ASP A 398 18.45 -7.90 -6.93
CA ASP A 398 19.25 -7.38 -5.81
C ASP A 398 18.33 -7.10 -4.61
N PRO A 399 18.76 -7.41 -3.38
CA PRO A 399 18.01 -7.04 -2.20
C PRO A 399 17.73 -5.54 -2.21
N VAL A 400 16.49 -5.16 -1.92
CA VAL A 400 16.11 -3.75 -1.85
C VAL A 400 16.90 -3.08 -0.72
N ASP A 401 17.64 -2.01 -1.04
CA ASP A 401 18.17 -1.12 0.00
C ASP A 401 16.98 -0.42 0.66
N VAL A 402 16.70 -0.77 1.90
CA VAL A 402 15.54 -0.25 2.64
C VAL A 402 15.57 1.27 2.73
N THR A 403 16.73 1.85 2.93
CA THR A 403 16.93 3.27 3.21
C THR A 403 17.03 4.11 1.95
N ASN A 404 17.83 3.66 0.99
CA ASN A 404 18.19 4.47 -0.16
C ASN A 404 17.39 4.04 -1.39
N TYR A 405 16.59 4.96 -1.91
CA TYR A 405 15.90 4.76 -3.18
C TYR A 405 16.83 5.15 -4.34
N THR A 406 17.15 4.18 -5.17
CA THR A 406 17.87 4.39 -6.43
C THR A 406 16.87 4.27 -7.58
N PRO A 407 16.55 5.37 -8.31
CA PRO A 407 15.68 5.30 -9.48
C PRO A 407 16.25 4.38 -10.57
N SER A 408 15.40 3.53 -11.17
CA SER A 408 15.79 2.62 -12.24
C SER A 408 14.76 2.67 -13.37
N THR A 409 15.24 2.50 -14.61
CA THR A 409 14.39 2.35 -15.80
C THR A 409 14.33 0.90 -16.29
N GLU A 410 14.80 -0.04 -15.47
CA GLU A 410 14.70 -1.47 -15.81
C GLU A 410 13.27 -1.97 -15.69
N PRO A 411 12.85 -2.94 -16.53
CA PRO A 411 11.56 -3.59 -16.43
C PRO A 411 11.30 -4.14 -15.02
N GLY A 412 10.08 -3.94 -14.53
CA GLY A 412 9.66 -4.24 -13.17
C GLY A 412 9.81 -3.09 -12.19
N ALA A 413 10.75 -2.17 -12.41
CA ALA A 413 10.94 -1.02 -11.53
C ALA A 413 9.77 -0.01 -11.65
N ARG A 414 9.54 0.73 -10.56
CA ARG A 414 8.67 1.91 -10.61
C ARG A 414 9.29 2.95 -11.55
N LEU A 415 8.50 3.54 -12.46
CA LEU A 415 8.95 4.64 -13.33
C LEU A 415 9.57 5.75 -12.46
N PRO A 416 10.82 6.18 -12.70
CA PRO A 416 11.41 7.30 -12.00
C PRO A 416 10.56 8.56 -12.13
N HIS A 417 10.22 9.15 -11.01
CA HIS A 417 9.51 10.44 -10.99
C HIS A 417 10.43 11.57 -11.40
N ARG A 418 9.86 12.58 -12.01
CA ARG A 418 10.49 13.90 -12.21
C ARG A 418 9.42 14.98 -12.31
N TRP A 419 9.82 16.18 -11.99
CA TRP A 419 9.00 17.34 -12.24
C TRP A 419 9.27 17.86 -13.65
N LEU A 420 8.20 18.25 -14.33
CA LEU A 420 8.27 18.85 -15.65
C LEU A 420 8.56 20.37 -15.53
N PRO A 421 9.10 21.01 -16.60
CA PRO A 421 9.44 22.45 -16.54
C PRO A 421 8.29 23.35 -16.12
N GLU A 422 7.04 23.01 -16.48
CA GLU A 422 5.82 23.73 -16.10
C GLU A 422 5.37 23.48 -14.66
N GLY A 423 6.10 22.67 -13.89
CA GLY A 423 5.80 22.38 -12.50
C GLY A 423 4.87 21.18 -12.26
N ALA A 424 4.32 20.57 -13.30
CA ALA A 424 3.53 19.34 -13.18
C ALA A 424 4.40 18.12 -12.90
N SER A 425 3.83 17.08 -12.29
CA SER A 425 4.47 15.78 -12.15
C SER A 425 4.45 15.04 -13.49
N LEU A 426 5.51 14.29 -13.80
CA LEU A 426 5.50 13.32 -14.90
C LEU A 426 4.30 12.36 -14.78
N TYR A 427 3.91 11.99 -13.57
CA TYR A 427 2.81 11.07 -13.32
C TYR A 427 1.44 11.66 -13.69
N ASP A 428 1.29 12.98 -13.73
CA ASP A 428 0.06 13.65 -14.20
C ASP A 428 -0.15 13.50 -15.72
N ARG A 429 0.89 13.08 -16.45
CA ARG A 429 0.84 12.81 -17.90
C ARG A 429 0.53 11.35 -18.22
N LEU A 430 0.63 10.46 -17.23
CA LEU A 430 0.30 9.04 -17.41
C LEU A 430 -1.23 8.87 -17.44
N GLY A 431 -1.70 7.97 -18.33
CA GLY A 431 -3.11 7.62 -18.40
C GLY A 431 -3.54 6.56 -17.36
N LEU A 432 -4.83 6.24 -17.37
CA LEU A 432 -5.36 5.11 -16.59
C LEU A 432 -5.03 3.74 -17.21
N GLY A 433 -4.64 3.67 -18.50
CA GLY A 433 -4.12 2.50 -19.18
C GLY A 433 -2.60 2.46 -19.17
N PHE A 434 -2.02 1.82 -20.19
CA PHE A 434 -0.59 1.88 -20.43
C PHE A 434 -0.15 3.27 -20.88
N SER A 435 1.13 3.59 -20.68
CA SER A 435 1.75 4.80 -21.21
C SER A 435 3.06 4.45 -21.89
N LEU A 436 3.26 4.94 -23.10
CA LEU A 436 4.54 4.92 -23.79
C LEU A 436 5.28 6.21 -23.43
N VAL A 437 6.35 6.08 -22.65
CA VAL A 437 7.23 7.19 -22.27
C VAL A 437 8.50 7.10 -23.10
N GLY A 438 8.82 8.12 -23.89
CA GLY A 438 9.99 8.07 -24.76
C GLY A 438 10.18 9.33 -25.59
N PRO A 439 11.21 9.40 -26.46
CA PRO A 439 11.52 10.57 -27.29
C PRO A 439 10.53 10.69 -28.48
N LEU A 440 9.29 11.05 -28.20
CA LEU A 440 8.21 11.07 -29.20
C LEU A 440 8.39 12.10 -30.32
N ARG A 441 9.19 13.14 -30.10
CA ARG A 441 9.48 14.18 -31.13
C ARG A 441 10.31 13.60 -32.30
N ALA A 442 11.11 12.58 -32.03
CA ALA A 442 11.85 11.82 -33.01
C ALA A 442 11.00 10.69 -33.63
N ARG A 443 9.68 10.93 -33.82
CA ARG A 443 8.68 9.94 -34.24
C ARG A 443 9.22 9.05 -35.40
N GLY A 444 9.81 7.93 -35.00
CA GLY A 444 10.08 6.83 -35.90
C GLY A 444 8.79 6.02 -36.16
N PRO A 445 8.79 5.17 -37.17
CA PRO A 445 7.65 4.30 -37.51
C PRO A 445 7.22 3.41 -36.32
N GLY A 446 8.14 3.08 -35.40
CA GLY A 446 7.87 2.23 -34.24
C GLY A 446 6.80 2.76 -33.29
N VAL A 447 6.78 4.07 -33.02
CA VAL A 447 5.74 4.69 -32.18
C VAL A 447 4.36 4.54 -32.80
N SER A 448 4.26 4.77 -34.12
CA SER A 448 3.00 4.62 -34.84
C SER A 448 2.55 3.16 -34.86
N THR A 449 3.47 2.22 -35.12
CA THR A 449 3.20 0.78 -35.12
C THR A 449 2.64 0.32 -33.75
N LEU A 450 3.29 0.69 -32.64
CA LEU A 450 2.82 0.34 -31.29
C LEU A 450 1.45 0.96 -30.99
N ALA A 451 1.25 2.22 -31.36
CA ALA A 451 -0.02 2.91 -31.13
C ALA A 451 -1.17 2.30 -31.97
N ASP A 452 -0.89 1.85 -33.21
CA ASP A 452 -1.84 1.16 -34.07
C ASP A 452 -2.21 -0.22 -33.49
N LEU A 453 -1.22 -0.98 -33.03
CA LEU A 453 -1.43 -2.26 -32.35
C LEU A 453 -2.28 -2.08 -31.07
N ALA A 454 -1.96 -1.09 -30.23
CA ALA A 454 -2.74 -0.79 -29.05
C ALA A 454 -4.20 -0.46 -29.38
N ARG A 455 -4.41 0.35 -30.43
CA ARG A 455 -5.75 0.72 -30.93
C ARG A 455 -6.51 -0.51 -31.45
N GLN A 456 -5.86 -1.36 -32.25
CA GLN A 456 -6.44 -2.60 -32.76
C GLN A 456 -6.90 -3.52 -31.64
N LYS A 457 -6.10 -3.64 -30.58
CA LYS A 457 -6.40 -4.46 -29.39
C LYS A 457 -7.26 -3.73 -28.35
N ARG A 458 -7.68 -2.48 -28.61
CA ARG A 458 -8.45 -1.63 -27.69
C ARG A 458 -7.74 -1.35 -26.36
N ILE A 459 -6.41 -1.43 -26.33
CA ILE A 459 -5.60 -1.14 -25.14
C ILE A 459 -5.50 0.38 -24.99
N PRO A 460 -5.93 0.96 -23.85
CA PRO A 460 -5.73 2.37 -23.61
C PRO A 460 -4.24 2.68 -23.50
N LEU A 461 -3.70 3.49 -24.43
CA LEU A 461 -2.29 3.86 -24.49
C LEU A 461 -2.15 5.38 -24.54
N SER A 462 -1.49 5.95 -23.54
CA SER A 462 -1.10 7.36 -23.51
C SER A 462 0.33 7.53 -24.03
N LEU A 463 0.59 8.62 -24.76
CA LEU A 463 1.90 8.95 -25.28
C LEU A 463 2.50 10.11 -24.47
N VAL A 464 3.67 9.90 -23.87
CA VAL A 464 4.34 10.87 -22.98
C VAL A 464 5.75 11.16 -23.50
N ASP A 465 5.99 12.40 -23.92
CA ASP A 465 7.30 12.81 -24.48
C ASP A 465 8.38 12.89 -23.39
N SER A 466 9.57 12.40 -23.70
CA SER A 466 10.75 12.46 -22.86
C SER A 466 11.96 13.02 -23.61
N ALA A 467 13.12 13.16 -22.94
CA ALA A 467 14.35 13.64 -23.57
C ALA A 467 14.82 12.70 -24.70
N ALA A 468 15.45 13.28 -25.73
CA ALA A 468 15.82 12.59 -26.97
C ALA A 468 16.73 11.35 -26.82
N ASN A 469 17.52 11.29 -25.74
CA ASN A 469 18.49 10.22 -25.50
C ASN A 469 17.99 9.15 -24.52
N GLN A 470 16.68 9.11 -24.24
CA GLN A 470 16.09 8.12 -23.34
C GLN A 470 15.52 6.93 -24.15
N PRO A 471 15.55 5.70 -23.61
CA PRO A 471 14.85 4.57 -24.22
C PRO A 471 13.33 4.79 -24.19
N PHE A 472 12.62 4.02 -25.00
CA PHE A 472 11.18 3.87 -24.87
C PHE A 472 10.85 2.94 -23.71
N LEU A 473 9.90 3.37 -22.86
CA LEU A 473 9.42 2.62 -21.71
C LEU A 473 7.92 2.38 -21.88
N LEU A 474 7.50 1.13 -21.81
CA LEU A 474 6.11 0.76 -21.70
C LEU A 474 5.75 0.73 -20.21
N VAL A 475 4.98 1.70 -19.78
CA VAL A 475 4.62 1.90 -18.36
C VAL A 475 3.22 1.38 -18.11
N ARG A 476 3.06 0.54 -17.10
CA ARG A 476 1.79 -0.06 -16.65
C ARG A 476 0.91 0.96 -15.96
N PRO A 477 -0.42 0.66 -15.81
CA PRO A 477 -1.35 1.52 -15.08
C PRO A 477 -0.98 1.79 -13.62
N ASP A 478 -0.20 0.91 -12.98
CA ASP A 478 0.33 1.05 -11.62
C ASP A 478 1.70 1.75 -11.56
N GLN A 479 2.13 2.38 -12.68
CA GLN A 479 3.35 3.17 -12.81
C GLN A 479 4.65 2.33 -12.73
N HIS A 480 4.57 1.00 -12.93
CA HIS A 480 5.75 0.15 -13.11
C HIS A 480 6.04 -0.05 -14.59
N ILE A 481 7.31 -0.24 -14.91
CA ILE A 481 7.80 -0.44 -16.29
C ILE A 481 7.57 -1.90 -16.67
N ALA A 482 6.78 -2.16 -17.71
CA ALA A 482 6.58 -3.51 -18.25
C ALA A 482 7.71 -3.93 -19.18
N ALA A 483 8.19 -3.00 -20.02
CA ALA A 483 9.21 -3.27 -21.03
C ALA A 483 10.04 -2.01 -21.32
N ARG A 484 11.26 -2.21 -21.83
CA ARG A 484 12.19 -1.15 -22.20
C ARG A 484 12.88 -1.50 -23.53
N ALA A 485 12.89 -0.58 -24.50
CA ALA A 485 13.51 -0.79 -25.79
C ALA A 485 14.15 0.49 -26.34
N ALA A 486 15.09 0.32 -27.29
CA ALA A 486 15.64 1.43 -28.07
C ALA A 486 14.66 1.96 -29.12
N ASP A 487 13.84 1.09 -29.69
CA ASP A 487 12.73 1.43 -30.59
C ASP A 487 11.39 0.99 -29.97
N ALA A 488 10.36 1.80 -30.15
CA ALA A 488 9.03 1.48 -29.63
C ALA A 488 8.41 0.23 -30.30
N ALA A 489 8.83 -0.12 -31.52
CA ALA A 489 8.37 -1.31 -32.22
C ALA A 489 8.81 -2.62 -31.52
N ASP A 490 9.89 -2.58 -30.74
CA ASP A 490 10.45 -3.76 -30.05
C ASP A 490 9.76 -4.03 -28.72
N LEU A 491 8.86 -3.14 -28.25
CA LEU A 491 8.11 -3.32 -27.00
C LEU A 491 7.02 -4.38 -27.14
N ASP A 492 7.06 -5.43 -26.32
CA ASP A 492 6.08 -6.52 -26.33
C ASP A 492 4.83 -6.17 -25.53
N LEU A 493 3.84 -5.59 -26.22
CA LEU A 493 2.56 -5.24 -25.62
C LEU A 493 1.73 -6.50 -25.27
N ASP A 494 1.87 -7.59 -26.03
CA ASP A 494 1.16 -8.85 -25.79
C ASP A 494 1.62 -9.52 -24.49
N LEU A 495 2.92 -9.51 -24.22
CA LEU A 495 3.44 -9.94 -22.93
C LEU A 495 2.84 -9.11 -21.77
N ALA A 496 2.85 -7.79 -21.92
CA ALA A 496 2.43 -6.87 -20.87
C ALA A 496 0.93 -7.00 -20.48
N ILE A 497 0.09 -7.52 -21.38
CA ILE A 497 -1.35 -7.77 -21.16
C ILE A 497 -1.69 -9.24 -20.93
N GLY A 498 -0.69 -10.11 -20.76
CA GLY A 498 -0.87 -11.53 -20.46
C GLY A 498 -1.23 -12.44 -21.64
N HIS A 499 -1.17 -11.96 -22.90
CA HIS A 499 -1.44 -12.80 -24.10
C HIS A 499 -0.27 -13.73 -24.47
N ARG A 500 0.93 -13.48 -23.94
CA ARG A 500 2.09 -14.37 -24.05
C ARG A 500 2.63 -14.67 -22.65
N VAL A 501 2.72 -15.97 -22.32
CA VAL A 501 3.41 -16.40 -21.10
C VAL A 501 4.82 -16.83 -21.50
N PRO A 502 5.91 -16.35 -20.85
CA PRO A 502 7.26 -16.83 -21.11
C PRO A 502 7.32 -18.35 -20.88
N GLY A 503 7.71 -19.12 -21.89
CA GLY A 503 7.86 -20.59 -21.79
C GLY A 503 7.03 -21.42 -22.76
N THR A 504 6.07 -20.88 -23.47
CA THR A 504 5.43 -21.54 -24.61
C THR A 504 6.13 -21.19 -25.93
N HIS A 505 7.37 -21.60 -26.09
CA HIS A 505 7.95 -21.66 -27.43
C HIS A 505 7.13 -22.64 -28.25
N ALA A 506 6.40 -22.15 -29.23
CA ALA A 506 5.87 -23.00 -30.28
C ALA A 506 7.05 -23.78 -30.88
N VAL A 507 7.07 -25.08 -30.66
CA VAL A 507 7.96 -25.98 -31.41
C VAL A 507 7.55 -25.84 -32.85
N SER A 508 8.31 -25.06 -33.64
CA SER A 508 8.17 -25.05 -35.09
C SER A 508 8.58 -26.43 -35.56
N THR A 509 7.62 -27.29 -35.85
CA THR A 509 7.84 -28.50 -36.63
C THR A 509 8.21 -28.10 -38.04
N THR A 510 9.50 -27.87 -38.30
CA THR A 510 10.06 -27.96 -39.63
C THR A 510 10.07 -29.45 -39.98
N SER A 511 9.05 -29.88 -40.73
CA SER A 511 9.08 -31.15 -41.42
C SER A 511 10.17 -31.08 -42.50
N SER A 512 11.36 -31.63 -42.21
CA SER A 512 12.33 -31.95 -43.24
C SER A 512 11.83 -33.20 -43.98
N SER A 513 11.22 -33.00 -45.12
CA SER A 513 11.05 -34.07 -46.11
C SER A 513 12.44 -34.45 -46.64
N ALA A 514 13.01 -35.53 -46.13
CA ALA A 514 14.11 -36.20 -46.79
C ALA A 514 13.50 -37.06 -47.90
N SER A 515 13.64 -36.58 -49.16
CA SER A 515 13.50 -37.40 -50.33
C SER A 515 14.74 -38.28 -50.45
N GLY A 516 14.49 -39.57 -50.62
CA GLY A 516 15.49 -40.60 -50.74
C GLY A 516 16.29 -40.53 -52.03
N GLU A 517 17.43 -41.14 -51.99
CA GLU A 517 17.96 -42.09 -52.96
C GLU A 517 18.82 -43.09 -52.22
#